data_2885e435b9c1d35aa680f035aaff4803
#
_entry.id   2885e435b9c1d35aa680f035aaff4803
#
_cell.length_a   1.000
_cell.length_b   1.000
_cell.length_c   1.000
_cell.angle_alpha   90.00
_cell.angle_beta   90.00
_cell.angle_gamma   90.00
#
_symmetry.space_group_name_H-M   'P 1'
#
loop_
_entity.id
_entity.type
_entity.pdbx_description
1 polymer ?
#
loop_
_entity_poly.entity_id
_entity_poly.type
_entity_poly.pdbx_seq_one_letter_code
_entity_poly.pdbx_strand_id
1 'polypeptide(L)'
;MIASDASWKITAEGPIGTNNEFDGEEYDARKEMPGWNTYPFDDTKWLQAEVVSLPGGKLEAQLNRNMKVMDTVKPIGITESAPGVYILDMGQNMVGWLRMKVKGQSGDTLKLRFAELLQKDGSIYTANLRTAHSADTYILKGNSMEEWQPTFTYHGFRFVELTGFREKPSLSDFEGQVIYDEMETTGNLETSDPMINRIYKNAYWGIRGNYRGMPTDCPQRDERMGWLGDRAVGSQGESYIFNNHLLYAKWLDDIEQAQKENGAVPDVAPNYWDVCTDNMTWPGAYLIIANMLYDQFGDKQPIIKHYPSMKKWMRYMKDKYMVDHI
;
A
#
# COMPACT_ATOMS: atom_id res chain seq x y z
N MET A 1 -21.20 21.03 -12.49
CA MET A 1 -19.99 20.17 -12.68
C MET A 1 -18.80 21.12 -12.65
N ILE A 2 -17.77 20.82 -11.88
CA ILE A 2 -16.52 21.58 -11.86
C ILE A 2 -15.51 20.74 -12.63
N ALA A 3 -14.93 21.29 -13.71
CA ALA A 3 -13.89 20.67 -14.51
C ALA A 3 -12.65 21.55 -14.48
N SER A 4 -11.48 20.94 -14.55
CA SER A 4 -10.21 21.67 -14.71
C SER A 4 -10.08 22.18 -16.14
N ASP A 5 -9.61 23.39 -16.30
CA ASP A 5 -9.36 24.04 -17.59
C ASP A 5 -8.19 25.03 -17.47
N ALA A 6 -7.94 25.79 -18.53
CA ALA A 6 -6.86 26.77 -18.57
C ALA A 6 -7.04 27.97 -17.60
N SER A 7 -8.18 28.10 -16.93
CA SER A 7 -8.36 29.12 -15.88
C SER A 7 -7.78 28.72 -14.53
N TRP A 8 -7.44 27.45 -14.35
CA TRP A 8 -6.84 26.96 -13.12
C TRP A 8 -5.39 27.42 -12.99
N LYS A 9 -4.95 27.53 -11.75
CA LYS A 9 -3.56 27.85 -11.43
C LYS A 9 -2.90 26.67 -10.72
N ILE A 10 -1.60 26.52 -10.93
CA ILE A 10 -0.78 25.45 -10.40
C ILE A 10 0.51 25.98 -9.78
N THR A 11 1.06 25.27 -8.83
CA THR A 11 2.41 25.50 -8.30
C THR A 11 3.09 24.16 -8.03
N ALA A 12 4.41 24.12 -8.24
CA ALA A 12 5.27 23.01 -7.85
C ALA A 12 6.08 23.31 -6.57
N GLU A 13 5.86 24.49 -5.95
CA GLU A 13 6.61 24.96 -4.78
C GLU A 13 6.01 24.47 -3.45
N GLY A 14 5.29 23.34 -3.48
CA GLY A 14 4.68 22.75 -2.28
C GLY A 14 5.67 22.10 -1.33
N PRO A 15 5.19 21.65 -0.15
CA PRO A 15 6.05 21.06 0.88
C PRO A 15 6.57 19.66 0.54
N ILE A 16 5.89 18.89 -0.32
CA ILE A 16 6.35 17.55 -0.73
C ILE A 16 7.41 17.73 -1.81
N GLY A 17 8.68 17.46 -1.47
CA GLY A 17 9.81 17.55 -2.38
C GLY A 17 9.93 16.33 -3.27
N THR A 18 9.89 15.14 -2.67
CA THR A 18 9.87 13.86 -3.35
C THR A 18 8.87 12.93 -2.67
N ASN A 19 8.30 12.04 -3.45
CA ASN A 19 7.41 11.02 -2.94
C ASN A 19 7.42 9.80 -3.84
N ASN A 20 7.51 8.63 -3.23
CA ASN A 20 7.47 7.37 -3.96
C ASN A 20 7.07 6.26 -3.01
N GLU A 21 6.38 5.28 -3.55
CA GLU A 21 5.81 4.17 -2.80
C GLU A 21 6.88 3.36 -2.05
N PHE A 22 8.08 3.18 -2.65
CA PHE A 22 9.14 2.34 -2.10
C PHE A 22 10.11 3.11 -1.20
N ASP A 23 10.41 4.35 -1.58
CA ASP A 23 11.46 5.13 -0.93
C ASP A 23 10.94 5.98 0.22
N GLY A 24 9.68 6.42 0.14
CA GLY A 24 9.05 7.26 1.16
C GLY A 24 8.79 8.68 0.69
N GLU A 25 8.60 9.59 1.64
CA GLU A 25 8.25 10.99 1.40
C GLU A 25 9.29 11.93 2.02
N GLU A 26 9.68 12.95 1.26
CA GLU A 26 10.44 14.12 1.76
C GLU A 26 9.50 15.31 1.86
N TYR A 27 9.32 15.84 3.06
CA TYR A 27 8.42 16.94 3.35
C TYR A 27 9.16 18.11 4.00
N ASP A 28 9.12 19.28 3.38
CA ASP A 28 9.68 20.51 3.92
C ASP A 28 8.55 21.43 4.44
N ALA A 29 8.31 21.41 5.74
CA ALA A 29 7.24 22.17 6.36
C ALA A 29 7.41 23.69 6.23
N ARG A 30 8.62 24.19 5.90
CA ARG A 30 8.89 25.61 5.64
C ARG A 30 8.20 26.10 4.35
N LYS A 31 7.86 25.15 3.44
CA LYS A 31 7.19 25.42 2.16
C LYS A 31 5.67 25.29 2.24
N GLU A 32 5.12 25.02 3.41
CA GLU A 32 3.66 25.03 3.58
C GLU A 32 3.07 26.38 3.18
N MET A 33 1.93 26.35 2.56
CA MET A 33 1.17 27.53 2.13
C MET A 33 -0.16 27.60 2.90
N PRO A 34 -0.17 28.14 4.14
CA PRO A 34 -1.39 28.18 4.94
C PRO A 34 -2.54 28.89 4.21
N GLY A 35 -3.71 28.26 4.19
CA GLY A 35 -4.89 28.81 3.56
C GLY A 35 -4.99 28.64 2.04
N TRP A 36 -4.08 27.89 1.40
CA TRP A 36 -4.10 27.66 -0.05
C TRP A 36 -5.43 27.09 -0.58
N ASN A 37 -6.16 26.37 0.25
CA ASN A 37 -7.46 25.75 -0.05
C ASN A 37 -8.67 26.56 0.49
N THR A 38 -8.46 27.81 0.89
CA THR A 38 -9.52 28.69 1.43
C THR A 38 -9.56 30.02 0.68
N TYR A 39 -10.70 30.69 0.73
CA TYR A 39 -10.86 32.02 0.14
C TYR A 39 -10.84 33.10 1.23
N PRO A 40 -10.14 34.24 1.03
CA PRO A 40 -9.26 34.53 -0.11
C PRO A 40 -7.84 33.97 0.09
N PHE A 41 -7.20 33.51 -0.99
CA PHE A 41 -5.80 33.11 -1.02
C PHE A 41 -5.09 33.87 -2.14
N ASP A 42 -3.87 34.38 -1.89
CA ASP A 42 -3.05 35.04 -2.91
C ASP A 42 -2.30 34.01 -3.76
N ASP A 43 -2.87 33.68 -4.92
CA ASP A 43 -2.31 32.78 -5.92
C ASP A 43 -1.66 33.51 -7.11
N THR A 44 -1.32 34.81 -6.95
CA THR A 44 -0.77 35.63 -8.04
C THR A 44 0.56 35.12 -8.59
N LYS A 45 1.33 34.38 -7.76
CA LYS A 45 2.61 33.77 -8.15
C LYS A 45 2.47 32.38 -8.77
N TRP A 46 1.27 31.80 -8.78
CA TRP A 46 1.06 30.50 -9.34
C TRP A 46 0.98 30.58 -10.87
N LEU A 47 1.44 29.52 -11.52
CA LEU A 47 1.43 29.40 -12.98
C LEU A 47 0.02 29.09 -13.48
N GLN A 48 -0.26 29.46 -14.71
CA GLN A 48 -1.49 29.07 -15.41
C GLN A 48 -1.40 27.58 -15.77
N ALA A 49 -2.49 26.85 -15.56
CA ALA A 49 -2.56 25.44 -15.97
C ALA A 49 -2.55 25.31 -17.50
N GLU A 50 -1.85 24.31 -17.99
CA GLU A 50 -1.86 23.93 -19.40
C GLU A 50 -2.85 22.78 -19.64
N VAL A 51 -3.66 22.92 -20.66
CA VAL A 51 -4.60 21.86 -21.07
C VAL A 51 -3.86 20.84 -21.93
N VAL A 52 -3.77 19.63 -21.44
CA VAL A 52 -3.13 18.51 -22.14
C VAL A 52 -4.16 17.50 -22.63
N SER A 53 -3.75 16.65 -23.58
CA SER A 53 -4.59 15.54 -24.03
C SER A 53 -4.85 14.55 -22.88
N LEU A 54 -6.04 13.95 -22.85
CA LEU A 54 -6.37 12.91 -21.90
C LEU A 54 -5.41 11.73 -22.04
N PRO A 55 -5.00 11.10 -20.94
CA PRO A 55 -4.08 9.96 -20.98
C PRO A 55 -4.68 8.70 -21.63
N GLY A 56 -5.96 8.75 -22.00
CA GLY A 56 -6.71 7.60 -22.51
C GLY A 56 -7.47 6.87 -21.38
N GLY A 57 -8.09 5.75 -21.76
CA GLY A 57 -8.90 4.96 -20.84
C GLY A 57 -10.34 5.43 -20.71
N LYS A 58 -11.12 4.68 -19.95
CA LYS A 58 -12.53 4.94 -19.68
C LYS A 58 -12.68 5.38 -18.22
N LEU A 59 -13.45 6.43 -17.98
CA LEU A 59 -13.80 6.85 -16.63
C LEU A 59 -14.86 5.91 -16.05
N GLU A 60 -14.51 5.22 -14.98
CA GLU A 60 -15.39 4.29 -14.27
C GLU A 60 -15.43 4.62 -12.77
N ALA A 61 -16.51 4.24 -12.10
CA ALA A 61 -16.59 4.34 -10.66
C ALA A 61 -15.67 3.27 -10.02
N GLN A 62 -14.96 3.65 -8.97
CA GLN A 62 -14.19 2.71 -8.18
C GLN A 62 -15.11 1.68 -7.53
N LEU A 63 -14.82 0.39 -7.71
CA LEU A 63 -15.63 -0.69 -7.17
C LEU A 63 -15.28 -0.98 -5.71
N ASN A 64 -13.99 -1.12 -5.40
CA ASN A 64 -13.53 -1.35 -4.03
C ASN A 64 -13.51 -0.07 -3.20
N ARG A 65 -13.47 -0.20 -1.89
CA ARG A 65 -13.39 0.93 -0.96
C ARG A 65 -12.01 1.55 -0.95
N ASN A 66 -11.93 2.81 -0.49
CA ASN A 66 -10.66 3.55 -0.40
C ASN A 66 -9.76 2.99 0.71
N MET A 67 -8.46 3.14 0.53
CA MET A 67 -7.50 2.97 1.62
C MET A 67 -7.73 4.04 2.69
N LYS A 68 -7.68 3.62 3.95
CA LYS A 68 -7.86 4.49 5.12
C LYS A 68 -6.92 4.05 6.25
N VAL A 69 -6.73 4.95 7.20
CA VAL A 69 -6.21 4.57 8.53
C VAL A 69 -7.32 3.79 9.22
N MET A 70 -7.11 2.48 9.37
CA MET A 70 -8.10 1.54 9.90
C MET A 70 -7.85 1.19 11.37
N ASP A 71 -6.62 1.38 11.84
CA ASP A 71 -6.21 1.05 13.20
C ASP A 71 -4.99 1.89 13.60
N THR A 72 -4.70 1.95 14.90
CA THR A 72 -3.51 2.63 15.43
C THR A 72 -2.73 1.72 16.37
N VAL A 73 -1.40 1.84 16.35
CA VAL A 73 -0.48 1.10 17.19
C VAL A 73 0.39 2.08 17.99
N LYS A 74 0.40 1.94 19.30
CA LYS A 74 1.33 2.69 20.15
C LYS A 74 2.66 1.96 20.26
N PRO A 75 3.80 2.67 20.16
CA PRO A 75 5.10 2.04 20.35
C PRO A 75 5.25 1.56 21.80
N ILE A 76 5.99 0.47 21.96
CA ILE A 76 6.23 -0.17 23.27
C ILE A 76 7.62 0.12 23.85
N GLY A 77 8.55 0.61 23.04
CA GLY A 77 9.92 0.88 23.47
C GLY A 77 10.66 1.83 22.55
N ILE A 78 11.64 2.54 23.11
CA ILE A 78 12.60 3.35 22.39
C ILE A 78 14.00 3.19 23.02
N THR A 79 14.96 2.77 22.21
CA THR A 79 16.35 2.55 22.64
C THR A 79 17.30 3.40 21.80
N GLU A 80 18.38 3.85 22.38
CA GLU A 80 19.45 4.52 21.64
C GLU A 80 20.47 3.45 21.21
N SER A 81 20.60 3.22 19.91
CA SER A 81 21.50 2.21 19.33
C SER A 81 22.91 2.78 19.06
N ALA A 82 23.00 4.09 18.81
CA ALA A 82 24.23 4.87 18.68
C ALA A 82 23.93 6.33 19.08
N PRO A 83 24.92 7.17 19.36
CA PRO A 83 24.70 8.55 19.74
C PRO A 83 23.78 9.30 18.75
N GLY A 84 22.61 9.73 19.22
CA GLY A 84 21.60 10.42 18.42
C GLY A 84 20.82 9.55 17.42
N VAL A 85 20.96 8.21 17.50
CA VAL A 85 20.20 7.23 16.70
C VAL A 85 19.28 6.43 17.61
N TYR A 86 18.00 6.58 17.45
CA TYR A 86 17.00 5.91 18.29
C TYR A 86 16.24 4.86 17.49
N ILE A 87 15.99 3.72 18.10
CA ILE A 87 15.16 2.64 17.53
C ILE A 87 13.84 2.59 18.30
N LEU A 88 12.78 2.86 17.61
CA LEU A 88 11.40 2.75 18.10
C LEU A 88 10.88 1.36 17.80
N ASP A 89 10.36 0.63 18.80
CA ASP A 89 9.70 -0.67 18.63
C ASP A 89 8.17 -0.48 18.74
N MET A 90 7.47 -0.79 17.68
CA MET A 90 6.00 -0.77 17.64
C MET A 90 5.37 -1.98 18.33
N GLY A 91 6.16 -3.01 18.68
CA GLY A 91 5.66 -4.25 19.28
C GLY A 91 4.89 -5.17 18.33
N GLN A 92 4.51 -4.67 17.16
CA GLN A 92 3.77 -5.37 16.12
C GLN A 92 4.32 -5.02 14.74
N ASN A 93 4.57 -6.04 13.91
CA ASN A 93 4.83 -5.78 12.49
C ASN A 93 3.54 -5.33 11.81
N MET A 94 3.55 -4.15 11.22
CA MET A 94 2.38 -3.47 10.67
C MET A 94 2.67 -2.88 9.30
N VAL A 95 1.63 -2.48 8.59
CA VAL A 95 1.75 -1.76 7.32
C VAL A 95 1.01 -0.43 7.41
N GLY A 96 1.72 0.64 7.05
CA GLY A 96 1.21 1.99 7.15
C GLY A 96 2.32 3.01 7.27
N TRP A 97 2.13 4.00 8.10
CA TRP A 97 3.13 5.05 8.38
C TRP A 97 3.18 5.42 9.86
N LEU A 98 4.15 6.24 10.21
CA LEU A 98 4.29 6.81 11.55
C LEU A 98 3.76 8.25 11.56
N ARG A 99 2.81 8.53 12.44
CA ARG A 99 2.44 9.90 12.82
C ARG A 99 3.32 10.34 13.96
N MET A 100 3.89 11.55 13.88
CA MET A 100 4.76 12.08 14.94
C MET A 100 4.36 13.50 15.36
N LYS A 101 4.67 13.81 16.62
CA LYS A 101 4.65 15.16 17.18
C LYS A 101 6.08 15.55 17.52
N VAL A 102 6.54 16.69 17.06
CA VAL A 102 7.92 17.10 17.21
C VAL A 102 8.03 18.61 17.44
N LYS A 103 9.05 19.00 18.20
CA LYS A 103 9.44 20.39 18.37
C LYS A 103 10.94 20.54 18.10
N GLY A 104 11.30 21.55 17.32
CA GLY A 104 12.69 21.83 16.99
C GLY A 104 12.86 23.21 16.37
N GLN A 105 14.01 23.45 15.78
CA GLN A 105 14.30 24.71 15.08
C GLN A 105 13.96 24.57 13.59
N SER A 106 13.72 25.72 12.96
CA SER A 106 13.50 25.75 11.50
C SER A 106 14.73 25.20 10.76
N GLY A 107 14.50 24.24 9.87
CA GLY A 107 15.52 23.54 9.12
C GLY A 107 16.08 22.29 9.79
N ASP A 108 15.71 21.98 11.04
CA ASP A 108 16.04 20.68 11.62
C ASP A 108 15.42 19.59 10.75
N THR A 109 16.21 18.59 10.40
CA THR A 109 15.82 17.52 9.48
C THR A 109 15.76 16.21 10.24
N LEU A 110 14.56 15.65 10.33
CA LEU A 110 14.30 14.34 10.93
C LEU A 110 14.22 13.30 9.84
N LYS A 111 14.86 12.15 10.06
CA LYS A 111 14.78 11.01 9.16
C LYS A 111 14.28 9.79 9.92
N LEU A 112 13.27 9.15 9.34
CA LEU A 112 12.62 7.93 9.82
C LEU A 112 12.91 6.83 8.82
N ARG A 113 13.58 5.75 9.24
CA ARG A 113 13.83 4.57 8.39
C ARG A 113 13.11 3.37 8.96
N PHE A 114 12.41 2.64 8.12
CA PHE A 114 11.49 1.58 8.53
C PHE A 114 12.08 0.19 8.25
N ALA A 115 11.89 -0.74 9.19
CA ALA A 115 12.32 -2.12 9.04
C ALA A 115 11.44 -3.08 9.85
N GLU A 116 11.39 -4.33 9.41
CA GLU A 116 10.64 -5.39 10.09
C GLU A 116 11.46 -6.07 11.19
N LEU A 117 12.79 -6.06 11.07
CA LEU A 117 13.71 -6.80 11.94
C LEU A 117 14.88 -5.91 12.37
N LEU A 118 15.54 -6.33 13.45
CA LEU A 118 16.82 -5.79 13.89
C LEU A 118 17.96 -6.75 13.60
N GLN A 119 19.15 -6.22 13.43
CA GLN A 119 20.40 -6.94 13.45
C GLN A 119 20.80 -7.30 14.89
N LYS A 120 21.84 -8.13 15.04
CA LYS A 120 22.33 -8.55 16.36
C LYS A 120 22.88 -7.39 17.22
N ASP A 121 23.36 -6.34 16.58
CA ASP A 121 23.87 -5.14 17.22
C ASP A 121 22.76 -4.12 17.59
N GLY A 122 21.50 -4.43 17.30
CA GLY A 122 20.35 -3.57 17.58
C GLY A 122 20.04 -2.54 16.49
N SER A 123 20.82 -2.46 15.43
CA SER A 123 20.49 -1.63 14.26
C SER A 123 19.38 -2.27 13.41
N ILE A 124 18.73 -1.46 12.56
CA ILE A 124 17.69 -2.00 11.67
C ILE A 124 18.28 -2.90 10.58
N TYR A 125 17.55 -3.99 10.25
CA TYR A 125 17.89 -4.86 9.13
C TYR A 125 17.14 -4.42 7.88
N THR A 126 17.88 -4.04 6.83
CA THR A 126 17.31 -3.47 5.59
C THR A 126 17.64 -4.27 4.32
N ALA A 127 18.44 -5.34 4.41
CA ALA A 127 18.81 -6.11 3.22
C ALA A 127 17.60 -6.77 2.51
N ASN A 128 16.54 -7.09 3.26
CA ASN A 128 15.29 -7.62 2.72
C ASN A 128 14.46 -6.58 1.94
N LEU A 129 14.76 -5.30 2.06
CA LEU A 129 14.06 -4.22 1.35
C LEU A 129 14.51 -4.11 -0.11
N ARG A 130 15.61 -4.77 -0.49
CA ARG A 130 16.25 -4.70 -1.81
C ARG A 130 16.66 -3.25 -2.13
N THR A 131 16.08 -2.61 -3.15
CA THR A 131 16.39 -1.23 -3.54
C THR A 131 15.49 -0.20 -2.86
N ALA A 132 14.42 -0.60 -2.20
CA ALA A 132 13.54 0.33 -1.47
C ALA A 132 14.27 0.98 -0.28
N HIS A 133 14.31 2.31 -0.23
CA HIS A 133 14.92 3.04 0.88
C HIS A 133 14.08 2.96 2.15
N SER A 134 12.76 2.90 2.01
CA SER A 134 11.78 2.81 3.11
C SER A 134 12.07 3.86 4.19
N ALA A 135 12.08 5.15 3.79
CA ALA A 135 12.49 6.25 4.66
C ALA A 135 11.68 7.51 4.40
N ASP A 136 11.20 8.13 5.47
CA ASP A 136 10.56 9.44 5.41
C ASP A 136 11.50 10.52 5.97
N THR A 137 11.45 11.71 5.39
CA THR A 137 12.24 12.87 5.83
C THR A 137 11.29 14.05 6.07
N TYR A 138 11.40 14.66 7.24
CA TYR A 138 10.64 15.84 7.62
C TYR A 138 11.57 16.99 8.00
N ILE A 139 11.42 18.13 7.34
CA ILE A 139 12.17 19.35 7.65
C ILE A 139 11.26 20.32 8.39
N LEU A 140 11.59 20.63 9.64
CA LEU A 140 10.78 21.44 10.53
C LEU A 140 10.71 22.91 10.06
N LYS A 141 9.52 23.50 10.20
CA LYS A 141 9.38 24.97 10.09
C LYS A 141 9.78 25.69 11.37
N GLY A 142 9.76 25.01 12.53
CA GLY A 142 10.24 25.49 13.82
C GLY A 142 9.23 26.36 14.59
N ASN A 143 9.61 26.71 15.81
CA ASN A 143 8.92 27.65 16.72
C ASN A 143 7.65 27.11 17.45
N SER A 144 7.11 25.96 17.08
CA SER A 144 5.94 25.36 17.73
C SER A 144 6.05 23.84 17.78
N MET A 145 5.09 23.19 18.43
CA MET A 145 4.87 21.75 18.26
C MET A 145 4.29 21.52 16.85
N GLU A 146 4.94 20.66 16.07
CA GLU A 146 4.51 20.25 14.75
C GLU A 146 4.00 18.82 14.80
N GLU A 147 2.96 18.54 14.04
CA GLU A 147 2.40 17.20 13.88
C GLU A 147 2.45 16.84 12.40
N TRP A 148 3.01 15.67 12.08
CA TRP A 148 3.18 15.25 10.70
C TRP A 148 3.05 13.75 10.53
N GLN A 149 2.62 13.37 9.35
CA GLN A 149 2.63 12.03 8.76
C GLN A 149 2.74 12.15 7.25
N PRO A 150 3.33 11.15 6.54
CA PRO A 150 3.34 11.18 5.08
C PRO A 150 1.93 10.99 4.50
N THR A 151 1.77 11.25 3.20
CA THR A 151 0.46 11.22 2.54
C THR A 151 0.40 10.17 1.42
N PHE A 152 1.46 10.03 0.62
CA PHE A 152 1.42 9.24 -0.62
C PHE A 152 2.39 8.07 -0.64
N THR A 153 2.80 7.59 0.51
CA THR A 153 3.66 6.42 0.69
C THR A 153 3.12 5.53 1.79
N TYR A 154 3.70 4.36 1.98
CA TYR A 154 3.49 3.49 3.13
C TYR A 154 4.67 2.54 3.31
N HIS A 155 4.81 1.95 4.49
CA HIS A 155 5.92 1.06 4.84
C HIS A 155 5.38 -0.19 5.55
N GLY A 156 6.10 -1.32 5.38
CA GLY A 156 5.94 -2.52 6.20
C GLY A 156 7.03 -2.54 7.27
N PHE A 157 6.67 -2.47 8.56
CA PHE A 157 7.64 -2.29 9.63
C PHE A 157 7.14 -2.72 11.01
N ARG A 158 8.08 -3.06 11.87
CA ARG A 158 7.93 -3.10 13.31
C ARG A 158 8.84 -2.07 13.99
N PHE A 159 10.01 -1.83 13.40
CA PHE A 159 11.02 -0.93 13.98
C PHE A 159 11.18 0.31 13.12
N VAL A 160 11.42 1.45 13.77
CA VAL A 160 11.72 2.71 13.08
C VAL A 160 13.00 3.28 13.67
N GLU A 161 14.00 3.47 12.81
CA GLU A 161 15.21 4.20 13.15
C GLU A 161 14.95 5.70 13.00
N LEU A 162 15.18 6.44 14.07
CA LEU A 162 14.92 7.87 14.18
C LEU A 162 16.26 8.61 14.31
N THR A 163 16.49 9.57 13.43
CA THR A 163 17.70 10.44 13.46
C THR A 163 17.33 11.90 13.28
N GLY A 164 18.26 12.80 13.67
CA GLY A 164 18.06 14.25 13.55
C GLY A 164 17.37 14.89 14.75
N PHE A 165 16.96 14.14 15.74
CA PHE A 165 16.38 14.66 16.98
C PHE A 165 17.45 15.28 17.86
N ARG A 166 17.20 16.49 18.38
CA ARG A 166 18.12 17.20 19.28
C ARG A 166 18.20 16.56 20.66
N GLU A 167 17.09 15.97 21.10
CA GLU A 167 16.96 15.28 22.38
C GLU A 167 16.26 13.93 22.13
N LYS A 168 16.39 13.00 23.08
CA LYS A 168 15.71 11.72 23.01
C LYS A 168 14.19 11.94 22.93
N PRO A 169 13.52 11.50 21.86
CA PRO A 169 12.07 11.66 21.75
C PRO A 169 11.32 10.75 22.74
N SER A 170 10.09 11.12 23.07
CA SER A 170 9.19 10.34 23.93
C SER A 170 8.38 9.33 23.11
N LEU A 171 8.03 8.19 23.72
CA LEU A 171 7.09 7.24 23.12
C LEU A 171 5.74 7.87 22.75
N SER A 172 5.28 8.83 23.56
CA SER A 172 4.01 9.54 23.34
C SER A 172 4.01 10.44 22.11
N ASP A 173 5.19 10.71 21.54
CA ASP A 173 5.32 11.56 20.37
C ASP A 173 5.01 10.80 19.07
N PHE A 174 4.83 9.47 19.16
CA PHE A 174 4.64 8.61 18.00
C PHE A 174 3.38 7.75 18.07
N GLU A 175 2.80 7.54 16.91
CA GLU A 175 1.68 6.63 16.70
C GLU A 175 1.80 5.97 15.32
N GLY A 176 1.85 4.64 15.27
CA GLY A 176 1.74 3.89 14.04
C GLY A 176 0.30 3.90 13.54
N GLN A 177 0.09 4.31 12.31
CA GLN A 177 -1.21 4.30 11.65
C GLN A 177 -1.27 3.16 10.64
N VAL A 178 -2.14 2.18 10.91
CA VAL A 178 -2.31 0.99 10.08
C VAL A 178 -3.24 1.31 8.92
N ILE A 179 -2.76 1.12 7.69
CA ILE A 179 -3.46 1.55 6.48
C ILE A 179 -3.74 0.33 5.61
N TYR A 180 -4.96 0.20 5.16
CA TYR A 180 -5.41 -0.76 4.15
C TYR A 180 -6.78 -0.37 3.60
N ASP A 181 -7.24 -1.08 2.55
CA ASP A 181 -8.57 -0.84 1.99
C ASP A 181 -9.63 -1.02 3.07
N GLU A 182 -10.53 -0.06 3.20
CA GLU A 182 -11.63 -0.12 4.16
C GLU A 182 -12.45 -1.39 3.93
N MET A 183 -12.40 -2.30 4.88
CA MET A 183 -13.22 -3.52 4.85
C MET A 183 -13.55 -4.02 6.25
N GLU A 184 -14.66 -4.71 6.34
CA GLU A 184 -15.13 -5.29 7.58
C GLU A 184 -14.36 -6.57 7.91
N THR A 185 -13.96 -6.73 9.17
CA THR A 185 -13.51 -8.01 9.71
C THR A 185 -14.75 -8.82 10.09
N THR A 186 -15.03 -9.89 9.36
CA THR A 186 -16.25 -10.70 9.51
C THR A 186 -16.04 -11.99 10.27
N GLY A 187 -14.78 -12.42 10.39
CA GLY A 187 -14.41 -13.67 11.08
C GLY A 187 -13.46 -13.46 12.24
N ASN A 188 -13.60 -14.33 13.23
CA ASN A 188 -12.68 -14.44 14.35
C ASN A 188 -12.51 -15.91 14.73
N LEU A 189 -11.28 -16.29 15.09
CA LEU A 189 -10.94 -17.60 15.58
C LEU A 189 -10.23 -17.48 16.92
N GLU A 190 -10.78 -18.14 17.92
CA GLU A 190 -10.15 -18.31 19.23
C GLU A 190 -10.25 -19.78 19.69
N THR A 191 -9.14 -20.34 20.13
CA THR A 191 -9.05 -21.72 20.58
C THR A 191 -8.36 -21.78 21.94
N SER A 192 -8.38 -22.95 22.59
CA SER A 192 -7.61 -23.20 23.83
C SER A 192 -6.10 -23.29 23.60
N ASP A 193 -5.65 -23.43 22.34
CA ASP A 193 -4.23 -23.51 21.99
C ASP A 193 -3.68 -22.12 21.63
N PRO A 194 -2.76 -21.56 22.45
CA PRO A 194 -2.19 -20.24 22.19
C PRO A 194 -1.35 -20.18 20.90
N MET A 195 -0.82 -21.30 20.42
CA MET A 195 -0.06 -21.36 19.17
C MET A 195 -0.99 -21.15 17.96
N ILE A 196 -2.13 -21.83 17.95
CA ILE A 196 -3.14 -21.65 16.89
C ILE A 196 -3.64 -20.21 16.87
N ASN A 197 -3.94 -19.65 18.04
CA ASN A 197 -4.37 -18.25 18.15
C ASN A 197 -3.29 -17.28 17.64
N ARG A 198 -2.00 -17.60 17.89
CA ARG A 198 -0.89 -16.78 17.36
C ARG A 198 -0.76 -16.88 15.84
N ILE A 199 -0.92 -18.07 15.27
CA ILE A 199 -0.93 -18.29 13.82
C ILE A 199 -2.05 -17.48 13.18
N TYR A 200 -3.26 -17.54 13.73
CA TYR A 200 -4.39 -16.74 13.24
C TYR A 200 -4.11 -15.23 13.28
N LYS A 201 -3.57 -14.72 14.39
CA LYS A 201 -3.19 -13.30 14.52
C LYS A 201 -2.13 -12.89 13.50
N ASN A 202 -1.13 -13.74 13.25
CA ASN A 202 -0.10 -13.46 12.25
C ASN A 202 -0.71 -13.40 10.84
N ALA A 203 -1.61 -14.33 10.50
CA ALA A 203 -2.33 -14.31 9.23
C ALA A 203 -3.18 -13.04 9.10
N TYR A 204 -3.95 -12.67 10.12
CA TYR A 204 -4.76 -11.45 10.15
C TYR A 204 -3.94 -10.19 9.83
N TRP A 205 -2.77 -10.03 10.48
CA TRP A 205 -1.89 -8.89 10.25
C TRP A 205 -1.23 -8.91 8.86
N GLY A 206 -0.76 -10.06 8.41
CA GLY A 206 -0.14 -10.22 7.09
C GLY A 206 -1.12 -9.97 5.95
N ILE A 207 -2.35 -10.48 6.05
CA ILE A 207 -3.39 -10.34 5.02
C ILE A 207 -3.77 -8.88 4.84
N ARG A 208 -4.21 -8.20 5.93
CA ARG A 208 -4.70 -6.83 5.85
C ARG A 208 -3.64 -5.84 5.40
N GLY A 209 -2.37 -6.11 5.73
CA GLY A 209 -1.25 -5.28 5.30
C GLY A 209 -1.01 -5.27 3.79
N ASN A 210 -1.61 -6.21 3.06
CA ASN A 210 -1.46 -6.37 1.62
C ASN A 210 -2.75 -6.05 0.82
N TYR A 211 -3.70 -5.33 1.41
CA TYR A 211 -4.90 -4.84 0.72
C TYR A 211 -4.74 -3.36 0.34
N ARG A 212 -4.44 -3.09 -0.94
CA ARG A 212 -4.02 -1.79 -1.49
C ARG A 212 -4.69 -1.45 -2.82
N GLY A 213 -6.01 -1.54 -2.91
CA GLY A 213 -6.75 -1.44 -4.17
C GLY A 213 -6.60 -2.69 -5.05
N MET A 214 -5.69 -3.56 -4.68
CA MET A 214 -5.43 -4.91 -5.16
C MET A 214 -4.78 -5.71 -4.02
N PRO A 215 -4.84 -7.05 -4.04
CA PRO A 215 -4.06 -7.87 -3.11
C PRO A 215 -2.58 -7.87 -3.54
N THR A 216 -1.68 -7.31 -2.74
CA THR A 216 -0.24 -7.29 -3.04
C THR A 216 0.50 -8.48 -2.45
N ASP A 217 1.65 -8.82 -3.01
CA ASP A 217 2.54 -9.89 -2.53
C ASP A 217 3.28 -9.49 -1.24
N CYS A 218 3.69 -8.25 -1.13
CA CYS A 218 4.48 -7.76 -0.01
C CYS A 218 4.24 -6.26 0.23
N PRO A 219 4.50 -5.75 1.46
CA PRO A 219 4.28 -4.34 1.77
C PRO A 219 5.56 -3.52 1.96
N GLN A 220 6.77 -4.15 2.02
CA GLN A 220 7.96 -3.48 2.57
C GLN A 220 9.08 -3.21 1.56
N ARG A 221 9.16 -3.98 0.45
CA ARG A 221 10.26 -3.92 -0.52
C ARG A 221 9.80 -3.33 -1.86
N ASP A 222 10.73 -3.23 -2.81
CA ASP A 222 10.53 -2.72 -4.17
C ASP A 222 9.79 -3.71 -5.10
N GLU A 223 8.65 -4.21 -4.67
CA GLU A 223 7.78 -5.13 -5.43
C GLU A 223 6.32 -4.66 -5.31
N ARG A 224 5.58 -5.05 -4.27
CA ARG A 224 4.24 -4.56 -3.92
C ARG A 224 3.24 -4.66 -5.07
N MET A 225 3.20 -5.82 -5.71
CA MET A 225 2.39 -6.05 -6.91
C MET A 225 1.30 -7.08 -6.68
N GLY A 226 0.31 -7.04 -7.56
CA GLY A 226 -0.78 -8.02 -7.59
C GLY A 226 -0.35 -9.34 -8.26
N TRP A 227 0.59 -10.07 -7.64
CA TRP A 227 0.98 -11.40 -8.08
C TRP A 227 -0.18 -12.38 -7.94
N LEU A 228 -0.62 -12.94 -9.07
CA LEU A 228 -1.84 -13.72 -9.14
C LEU A 228 -1.77 -15.01 -8.32
N GLY A 229 -0.69 -15.76 -8.46
CA GLY A 229 -0.48 -17.01 -7.73
C GLY A 229 -0.40 -16.84 -6.23
N ASP A 230 0.33 -15.83 -5.78
CA ASP A 230 0.57 -15.53 -4.38
C ASP A 230 -0.75 -15.35 -3.60
N ARG A 231 -1.71 -14.66 -4.22
CA ARG A 231 -2.96 -14.30 -3.54
C ARG A 231 -4.11 -15.26 -3.81
N ALA A 232 -4.12 -15.94 -4.98
CA ALA A 232 -5.18 -16.90 -5.30
C ALA A 232 -5.25 -18.05 -4.30
N VAL A 233 -4.09 -18.56 -3.88
CA VAL A 233 -3.99 -19.69 -2.94
C VAL A 233 -4.65 -19.39 -1.59
N GLY A 234 -4.49 -18.16 -1.09
CA GLY A 234 -5.03 -17.72 0.19
C GLY A 234 -6.44 -17.14 0.14
N SER A 235 -6.94 -16.78 -1.03
CA SER A 235 -8.14 -15.94 -1.20
C SER A 235 -9.39 -16.46 -0.47
N GLN A 236 -9.62 -17.77 -0.49
CA GLN A 236 -10.72 -18.40 0.22
C GLN A 236 -10.53 -18.30 1.75
N GLY A 237 -9.33 -18.55 2.25
CA GLY A 237 -9.02 -18.43 3.68
C GLY A 237 -9.17 -17.00 4.18
N GLU A 238 -8.79 -16.03 3.36
CA GLU A 238 -8.92 -14.60 3.65
C GLU A 238 -10.38 -14.16 3.76
N SER A 239 -11.27 -14.70 2.91
CA SER A 239 -12.70 -14.39 2.91
C SER A 239 -13.45 -14.87 4.16
N TYR A 240 -12.86 -15.79 4.95
CA TYR A 240 -13.40 -16.14 6.28
C TYR A 240 -13.07 -15.09 7.35
N ILE A 241 -12.09 -14.23 7.09
CA ILE A 241 -11.62 -13.21 8.03
C ILE A 241 -12.17 -11.83 7.67
N PHE A 242 -12.17 -11.51 6.38
CA PHE A 242 -12.51 -10.18 5.86
C PHE A 242 -13.61 -10.23 4.81
N ASN A 243 -14.46 -9.22 4.80
CA ASN A 243 -15.37 -8.98 3.69
C ASN A 243 -14.59 -8.36 2.51
N ASN A 244 -13.80 -9.18 1.85
CA ASN A 244 -12.92 -8.80 0.75
C ASN A 244 -13.58 -8.92 -0.65
N HIS A 245 -14.90 -9.10 -0.69
CA HIS A 245 -15.71 -9.31 -1.90
C HIS A 245 -15.41 -8.27 -2.99
N LEU A 246 -15.55 -6.98 -2.66
CA LEU A 246 -15.38 -5.90 -3.66
C LEU A 246 -13.93 -5.77 -4.16
N LEU A 247 -12.95 -6.02 -3.30
CA LEU A 247 -11.54 -5.98 -3.67
C LEU A 247 -11.22 -7.06 -4.71
N TYR A 248 -11.63 -8.31 -4.45
CA TYR A 248 -11.39 -9.41 -5.37
C TYR A 248 -12.23 -9.32 -6.65
N ALA A 249 -13.47 -8.80 -6.57
CA ALA A 249 -14.28 -8.54 -7.75
C ALA A 249 -13.61 -7.49 -8.67
N LYS A 250 -13.09 -6.40 -8.09
CA LYS A 250 -12.31 -5.39 -8.83
C LYS A 250 -11.03 -5.98 -9.41
N TRP A 251 -10.35 -6.85 -8.67
CA TRP A 251 -9.12 -7.45 -9.15
C TRP A 251 -9.32 -8.38 -10.36
N LEU A 252 -10.49 -9.01 -10.49
CA LEU A 252 -10.85 -9.72 -11.73
C LEU A 252 -10.98 -8.77 -12.92
N ASP A 253 -11.42 -7.53 -12.70
CA ASP A 253 -11.42 -6.50 -13.75
C ASP A 253 -9.98 -6.15 -14.18
N ASP A 254 -9.07 -6.00 -13.23
CA ASP A 254 -7.65 -5.77 -13.51
C ASP A 254 -7.03 -6.92 -14.33
N ILE A 255 -7.36 -8.17 -13.98
CA ILE A 255 -6.88 -9.36 -14.70
C ILE A 255 -7.40 -9.36 -16.15
N GLU A 256 -8.69 -9.04 -16.36
CA GLU A 256 -9.25 -8.94 -17.71
C GLU A 256 -8.59 -7.84 -18.53
N GLN A 257 -8.38 -6.66 -17.93
CA GLN A 257 -7.72 -5.53 -18.59
C GLN A 257 -6.26 -5.82 -18.94
N ALA A 258 -5.59 -6.66 -18.14
CA ALA A 258 -4.21 -7.09 -18.40
C ALA A 258 -4.12 -8.21 -19.45
N GLN A 259 -5.22 -8.88 -19.79
CA GLN A 259 -5.22 -10.00 -20.74
C GLN A 259 -4.76 -9.54 -22.15
N LYS A 260 -3.79 -10.24 -22.72
CA LYS A 260 -3.26 -9.96 -24.05
C LYS A 260 -4.25 -10.35 -25.16
N GLU A 261 -4.08 -9.75 -26.34
CA GLU A 261 -4.97 -10.01 -27.50
C GLU A 261 -5.01 -11.49 -27.89
N ASN A 262 -3.91 -12.22 -27.74
CA ASN A 262 -3.83 -13.65 -28.01
C ASN A 262 -4.51 -14.53 -26.95
N GLY A 263 -4.94 -13.94 -25.83
CA GLY A 263 -5.60 -14.64 -24.72
C GLY A 263 -4.69 -14.95 -23.52
N ALA A 264 -3.38 -14.71 -23.61
CA ALA A 264 -2.49 -14.88 -22.47
C ALA A 264 -2.86 -13.95 -21.33
N VAL A 265 -2.78 -14.43 -20.11
CA VAL A 265 -2.96 -13.64 -18.88
C VAL A 265 -1.61 -13.50 -18.21
N PRO A 266 -1.15 -12.28 -17.90
CA PRO A 266 0.09 -12.05 -17.17
C PRO A 266 0.08 -12.68 -15.77
N ASP A 267 1.25 -12.83 -15.17
CA ASP A 267 1.39 -13.33 -13.80
C ASP A 267 1.05 -12.27 -12.73
N VAL A 268 0.97 -11.00 -13.15
CA VAL A 268 0.70 -9.83 -12.31
C VAL A 268 -0.47 -9.02 -12.88
N ALA A 269 -1.38 -8.57 -12.05
CA ALA A 269 -2.45 -7.64 -12.42
C ALA A 269 -2.71 -6.59 -11.31
N PRO A 270 -2.77 -5.28 -11.61
CA PRO A 270 -2.47 -4.66 -12.91
C PRO A 270 -1.06 -5.00 -13.43
N ASN A 271 -0.89 -4.99 -14.75
CA ASN A 271 0.35 -5.44 -15.39
C ASN A 271 1.41 -4.32 -15.43
N TYR A 272 1.96 -3.95 -14.27
CA TYR A 272 3.05 -2.97 -14.18
C TYR A 272 4.38 -3.50 -14.74
N TRP A 273 4.66 -4.76 -14.47
CA TRP A 273 5.77 -5.48 -15.09
C TRP A 273 5.19 -6.45 -16.12
N ASP A 274 5.63 -6.38 -17.35
CA ASP A 274 5.14 -7.29 -18.39
C ASP A 274 5.71 -8.71 -18.17
N VAL A 275 5.29 -9.33 -17.06
CA VAL A 275 5.65 -10.70 -16.68
C VAL A 275 4.53 -11.62 -17.12
N CYS A 276 4.80 -12.45 -18.10
CA CYS A 276 3.87 -13.43 -18.64
C CYS A 276 4.63 -14.73 -18.94
N THR A 277 4.68 -15.61 -17.95
CA THR A 277 5.46 -16.86 -18.03
C THR A 277 4.65 -18.03 -18.59
N ASP A 278 3.35 -17.83 -18.82
CA ASP A 278 2.41 -18.87 -19.24
C ASP A 278 2.33 -20.08 -18.28
N ASN A 279 2.77 -19.93 -17.02
CA ASN A 279 2.48 -20.96 -16.04
C ASN A 279 0.98 -21.00 -15.75
N MET A 280 0.45 -22.14 -15.37
CA MET A 280 -0.98 -22.27 -15.09
C MET A 280 -1.36 -21.79 -13.70
N THR A 281 -0.41 -21.71 -12.77
CA THR A 281 -0.67 -21.45 -11.36
C THR A 281 -1.06 -19.99 -11.13
N TRP A 282 -0.29 -19.04 -11.68
CA TRP A 282 -0.57 -17.61 -11.51
C TRP A 282 -1.83 -17.19 -12.27
N PRO A 283 -1.92 -17.32 -13.58
CA PRO A 283 -3.14 -16.99 -14.32
C PRO A 283 -4.38 -17.78 -13.88
N GLY A 284 -4.20 -18.98 -13.33
CA GLY A 284 -5.29 -19.78 -12.74
C GLY A 284 -6.07 -19.05 -11.64
N ALA A 285 -5.49 -18.05 -11.03
CA ALA A 285 -6.17 -17.12 -10.11
C ALA A 285 -7.48 -16.57 -10.69
N TYR A 286 -7.52 -16.34 -12.00
CA TYR A 286 -8.71 -15.82 -12.66
C TYR A 286 -9.95 -16.70 -12.45
N LEU A 287 -9.76 -18.02 -12.48
CA LEU A 287 -10.84 -18.98 -12.24
C LEU A 287 -11.09 -19.21 -10.75
N ILE A 288 -10.01 -19.33 -9.96
CA ILE A 288 -10.07 -19.61 -8.53
C ILE A 288 -10.80 -18.49 -7.78
N ILE A 289 -10.45 -17.22 -8.07
CA ILE A 289 -11.05 -16.06 -7.41
C ILE A 289 -12.53 -15.90 -7.81
N ALA A 290 -12.85 -16.08 -9.07
CA ALA A 290 -14.24 -16.01 -9.52
C ALA A 290 -15.12 -17.10 -8.84
N ASN A 291 -14.58 -18.32 -8.69
CA ASN A 291 -15.25 -19.38 -7.95
C ASN A 291 -15.36 -19.04 -6.45
N MET A 292 -14.30 -18.52 -5.85
CA MET A 292 -14.30 -18.10 -4.44
C MET A 292 -15.38 -17.05 -4.16
N LEU A 293 -15.54 -16.05 -5.05
CA LEU A 293 -16.59 -15.03 -4.91
C LEU A 293 -18.00 -15.63 -4.95
N TYR A 294 -18.20 -16.65 -5.78
CA TYR A 294 -19.46 -17.38 -5.79
C TYR A 294 -19.67 -18.21 -4.52
N ASP A 295 -18.67 -18.99 -4.13
CA ASP A 295 -18.77 -19.92 -2.99
C ASP A 295 -18.94 -19.18 -1.64
N GLN A 296 -18.22 -18.06 -1.46
CA GLN A 296 -18.20 -17.33 -0.19
C GLN A 296 -19.29 -16.26 -0.09
N PHE A 297 -19.60 -15.59 -1.21
CA PHE A 297 -20.50 -14.43 -1.21
C PHE A 297 -21.78 -14.65 -2.05
N GLY A 298 -21.92 -15.81 -2.72
CA GLY A 298 -23.05 -16.10 -3.60
C GLY A 298 -23.07 -15.23 -4.87
N ASP A 299 -21.99 -14.51 -5.15
CA ASP A 299 -21.94 -13.56 -6.27
C ASP A 299 -21.55 -14.24 -7.58
N LYS A 300 -22.52 -14.36 -8.48
CA LYS A 300 -22.34 -14.89 -9.83
C LYS A 300 -21.90 -13.85 -10.86
N GLN A 301 -21.99 -12.57 -10.54
CA GLN A 301 -21.75 -11.50 -11.52
C GLN A 301 -20.31 -11.50 -12.05
N PRO A 302 -19.26 -11.69 -11.23
CA PRO A 302 -17.90 -11.81 -11.73
C PRO A 302 -17.73 -12.97 -12.72
N ILE A 303 -18.32 -14.13 -12.44
CA ILE A 303 -18.27 -15.28 -13.36
C ILE A 303 -18.94 -14.92 -14.69
N ILE A 304 -20.14 -14.34 -14.65
CA ILE A 304 -20.90 -13.98 -15.87
C ILE A 304 -20.12 -12.94 -16.68
N LYS A 305 -19.61 -11.90 -16.02
CA LYS A 305 -18.87 -10.79 -16.64
C LYS A 305 -17.59 -11.28 -17.34
N HIS A 306 -16.80 -12.08 -16.64
CA HIS A 306 -15.47 -12.48 -17.09
C HIS A 306 -15.40 -13.81 -17.83
N TYR A 307 -16.53 -14.52 -17.97
CA TYR A 307 -16.57 -15.84 -18.63
C TYR A 307 -15.97 -15.85 -20.05
N PRO A 308 -16.26 -14.87 -20.93
CA PRO A 308 -15.65 -14.82 -22.25
C PRO A 308 -14.10 -14.72 -22.22
N SER A 309 -13.57 -13.90 -21.31
CA SER A 309 -12.16 -13.68 -21.11
C SER A 309 -11.47 -14.91 -20.51
N MET A 310 -12.06 -15.55 -19.51
CA MET A 310 -11.61 -16.83 -18.93
C MET A 310 -11.55 -17.93 -20.00
N LYS A 311 -12.57 -18.05 -20.84
CA LYS A 311 -12.57 -19.00 -21.97
C LYS A 311 -11.47 -18.71 -22.98
N LYS A 312 -11.20 -17.44 -23.23
CA LYS A 312 -10.13 -17.02 -24.15
C LYS A 312 -8.76 -17.47 -23.62
N TRP A 313 -8.50 -17.29 -22.32
CA TRP A 313 -7.29 -17.80 -21.66
C TRP A 313 -7.20 -19.33 -21.74
N MET A 314 -8.27 -20.03 -21.40
CA MET A 314 -8.29 -21.50 -21.47
C MET A 314 -8.04 -22.05 -22.88
N ARG A 315 -8.55 -21.38 -23.91
CA ARG A 315 -8.28 -21.74 -25.32
C ARG A 315 -6.81 -21.49 -25.65
N TYR A 316 -6.28 -20.32 -25.27
CA TYR A 316 -4.87 -20.00 -25.48
C TYR A 316 -3.95 -21.07 -24.87
N MET A 317 -4.18 -21.48 -23.63
CA MET A 317 -3.41 -22.52 -22.94
C MET A 317 -3.56 -23.88 -23.65
N LYS A 318 -4.79 -24.23 -24.00
CA LYS A 318 -5.07 -25.47 -24.74
C LYS A 318 -4.33 -25.49 -26.07
N ASP A 319 -4.49 -24.46 -26.88
CA ASP A 319 -3.96 -24.45 -28.27
C ASP A 319 -2.43 -24.39 -28.28
N LYS A 320 -1.81 -23.84 -27.24
CA LYS A 320 -0.35 -23.70 -27.18
C LYS A 320 0.35 -24.86 -26.48
N TYR A 321 -0.26 -25.48 -25.49
CA TYR A 321 0.43 -26.41 -24.59
C TYR A 321 -0.18 -27.81 -24.51
N MET A 322 -1.45 -28.00 -24.88
CA MET A 322 -2.08 -29.30 -24.75
C MET A 322 -1.59 -30.24 -25.85
N VAL A 323 -0.98 -31.37 -25.48
CA VAL A 323 -0.60 -32.49 -26.36
C VAL A 323 -1.30 -33.74 -25.85
N ASP A 324 -2.03 -34.41 -26.72
CA ASP A 324 -2.75 -35.67 -26.42
C ASP A 324 -3.64 -35.62 -25.17
N HIS A 325 -4.32 -34.47 -24.97
CA HIS A 325 -5.20 -34.19 -23.80
C HIS A 325 -4.46 -34.06 -22.46
N ILE A 326 -3.15 -33.82 -22.47
CA ILE A 326 -2.30 -33.59 -21.30
C ILE A 326 -1.69 -32.19 -21.39
#